data_15bad245c981ae1e3fd319c1a465cf62
#
_entry.id   15bad245c981ae1e3fd319c1a465cf62
#
_cell.length_a   1.000
_cell.length_b   1.000
_cell.length_c   1.000
_cell.angle_alpha   90.00
_cell.angle_beta   90.00
_cell.angle_gamma   90.00
#
_symmetry.space_group_name_H-M   'P 1'
#
loop_
_entity.id
_entity.type
_entity.pdbx_description
1 polymer ?
#
loop_
_entity_poly.entity_id
_entity_poly.type
_entity_poly.pdbx_seq_one_letter_code
_entity_poly.pdbx_strand_id
1 'polypeptide(L)'
;MNPFVDGAFEAKFLTGDTYSSQPASAGFFSRMLPSLSFYSRLFLGPVRWLCSRASKGQCDDAAWVYASAWVADLVERMGCPIQIEGMDAIEAVDGPCLFVANHMSTLETFMLPAMIRPRRQVTFVVKKSLTTMPLFGPVMCSRDPIVVGRTNPREDLTAVLNGGLERLKKGISIIVFPQHTRSREFNPQQFNSIGVKLAKKAGVPIVPLALKTDAWGQGKKIKELGPVKPGLTIRYTFASPLTIAGQGKEEQAAICQHIESHLGKWQQQDGINE
;
A
#
# COMPACT_ATOMS: atom_id res chain seq x y z
N MET A 1 21.06 17.62 -2.66
CA MET A 1 19.92 18.28 -3.31
C MET A 1 18.71 18.08 -2.42
N ASN A 2 17.97 19.13 -2.11
CA ASN A 2 16.72 19.04 -1.35
C ASN A 2 15.62 18.79 -2.39
N PRO A 3 15.04 17.59 -2.45
CA PRO A 3 14.08 17.22 -3.51
C PRO A 3 12.72 17.91 -3.38
N PHE A 4 12.52 18.73 -2.32
CA PHE A 4 11.34 19.59 -2.16
C PHE A 4 11.28 20.78 -3.12
N VAL A 5 12.36 21.07 -3.85
CA VAL A 5 12.46 22.31 -4.65
C VAL A 5 11.78 22.16 -6.02
N ASP A 6 11.57 20.95 -6.53
CA ASP A 6 11.15 20.77 -7.92
C ASP A 6 9.72 20.27 -8.16
N GLY A 7 8.92 19.94 -7.13
CA GLY A 7 7.53 19.44 -7.31
C GLY A 7 7.41 18.13 -8.13
N ALA A 8 8.51 17.65 -8.68
CA ALA A 8 8.53 16.54 -9.65
C ALA A 8 8.16 15.19 -9.04
N PHE A 9 8.42 14.99 -7.74
CA PHE A 9 8.06 13.74 -7.06
C PHE A 9 6.58 13.66 -6.70
N GLU A 10 5.97 14.79 -6.34
CA GLU A 10 4.55 14.84 -6.00
C GLU A 10 3.68 14.66 -7.24
N ALA A 11 4.13 15.15 -8.40
CA ALA A 11 3.40 15.05 -9.66
C ALA A 11 3.40 13.64 -10.28
N LYS A 12 4.30 12.74 -9.85
CA LYS A 12 4.53 11.44 -10.52
C LYS A 12 3.28 10.56 -10.63
N PHE A 13 2.40 10.60 -9.62
CA PHE A 13 1.15 9.84 -9.57
C PHE A 13 -0.09 10.72 -9.50
N LEU A 14 0.02 12.02 -9.82
CA LEU A 14 -1.06 12.99 -9.63
C LEU A 14 -1.95 13.15 -10.87
N THR A 15 -1.48 12.78 -12.04
CA THR A 15 -2.18 13.03 -13.30
C THR A 15 -2.52 11.74 -14.03
N GLY A 16 -3.79 11.59 -14.39
CA GLY A 16 -4.28 10.50 -15.22
C GLY A 16 -4.65 9.22 -14.47
N ASP A 17 -5.31 8.34 -15.20
CA ASP A 17 -5.81 7.05 -14.72
C ASP A 17 -4.71 5.99 -14.60
N THR A 18 -3.65 6.14 -15.38
CA THR A 18 -2.58 5.14 -15.49
C THR A 18 -1.20 5.74 -15.27
N TYR A 19 -0.29 4.91 -14.78
CA TYR A 19 1.14 5.21 -14.71
C TYR A 19 1.95 3.99 -15.18
N SER A 20 2.92 4.22 -16.04
CA SER A 20 3.88 3.20 -16.44
C SER A 20 5.28 3.81 -16.47
N SER A 21 6.18 3.26 -15.65
CA SER A 21 7.56 3.73 -15.66
C SER A 21 8.31 3.23 -16.89
N GLN A 22 9.21 4.06 -17.39
CA GLN A 22 10.17 3.64 -18.40
C GLN A 22 11.15 2.63 -17.80
N PRO A 23 11.53 1.58 -18.54
CA PRO A 23 12.54 0.63 -18.08
C PRO A 23 13.85 1.37 -17.74
N ALA A 24 14.21 1.42 -16.49
CA ALA A 24 15.49 1.95 -16.05
C ALA A 24 16.47 0.79 -15.85
N SER A 25 17.67 0.90 -16.43
CA SER A 25 18.70 -0.07 -16.14
C SER A 25 19.24 0.14 -14.74
N ALA A 26 19.16 -0.88 -13.89
CA ALA A 26 19.83 -0.85 -12.58
C ALA A 26 21.33 -0.58 -12.76
N GLY A 27 21.88 0.37 -12.00
CA GLY A 27 23.33 0.63 -11.99
C GLY A 27 24.13 -0.62 -11.57
N PHE A 28 25.40 -0.66 -11.92
CA PHE A 28 26.28 -1.82 -11.66
C PHE A 28 26.16 -2.35 -10.23
N PHE A 29 26.26 -1.46 -9.24
CA PHE A 29 26.20 -1.85 -7.82
C PHE A 29 24.82 -2.41 -7.41
N SER A 30 23.75 -1.87 -7.98
CA SER A 30 22.38 -2.35 -7.74
C SER A 30 22.13 -3.74 -8.37
N ARG A 31 22.86 -4.09 -9.43
CA ARG A 31 22.80 -5.43 -10.03
C ARG A 31 23.59 -6.46 -9.22
N MET A 32 24.77 -6.08 -8.71
CA MET A 32 25.63 -7.00 -7.96
C MET A 32 25.09 -7.28 -6.55
N LEU A 33 24.59 -6.26 -5.84
CA LEU A 33 24.13 -6.33 -4.45
C LEU A 33 22.76 -5.64 -4.30
N PRO A 34 21.71 -6.15 -4.95
CA PRO A 34 20.43 -5.43 -5.04
C PRO A 34 19.81 -5.12 -3.68
N SER A 35 19.74 -6.10 -2.78
CA SER A 35 19.14 -5.89 -1.46
C SER A 35 19.95 -4.90 -0.62
N LEU A 36 21.28 -4.97 -0.62
CA LEU A 36 22.12 -4.03 0.11
C LEU A 36 21.99 -2.62 -0.44
N SER A 37 22.03 -2.47 -1.77
CA SER A 37 21.84 -1.18 -2.45
C SER A 37 20.49 -0.56 -2.16
N PHE A 38 19.43 -1.37 -2.17
CA PHE A 38 18.08 -0.92 -1.86
C PHE A 38 17.94 -0.48 -0.41
N TYR A 39 18.28 -1.35 0.55
CA TYR A 39 18.08 -1.05 1.96
C TYR A 39 18.96 0.09 2.47
N SER A 40 20.19 0.20 2.01
CA SER A 40 21.03 1.35 2.37
C SER A 40 20.39 2.67 1.92
N ARG A 41 19.91 2.75 0.70
CA ARG A 41 19.24 3.95 0.17
C ARG A 41 17.89 4.20 0.83
N LEU A 42 17.11 3.15 1.10
CA LEU A 42 15.81 3.24 1.78
C LEU A 42 15.97 3.81 3.20
N PHE A 43 16.86 3.22 3.99
CA PHE A 43 17.01 3.62 5.40
C PHE A 43 17.77 4.93 5.57
N LEU A 44 18.79 5.20 4.77
CA LEU A 44 19.53 6.47 4.82
C LEU A 44 18.81 7.62 4.10
N GLY A 45 17.89 7.31 3.22
CA GLY A 45 17.07 8.28 2.47
C GLY A 45 15.68 8.48 3.10
N PRO A 46 14.61 8.01 2.41
CA PRO A 46 13.23 8.35 2.77
C PRO A 46 12.84 7.96 4.19
N VAL A 47 13.28 6.81 4.71
CA VAL A 47 12.93 6.38 6.07
C VAL A 47 13.53 7.32 7.12
N ARG A 48 14.87 7.55 7.08
CA ARG A 48 15.53 8.45 8.03
C ARG A 48 14.94 9.86 7.96
N TRP A 49 14.71 10.35 6.75
CA TRP A 49 14.17 11.67 6.53
C TRP A 49 12.76 11.82 7.14
N LEU A 50 11.86 10.89 6.86
CA LEU A 50 10.49 10.92 7.38
C LEU A 50 10.44 10.72 8.89
N CYS A 51 11.26 9.82 9.45
CA CYS A 51 11.38 9.63 10.90
C CYS A 51 11.90 10.89 11.62
N SER A 52 12.88 11.58 11.01
CA SER A 52 13.37 12.84 11.57
C SER A 52 12.32 13.95 11.58
N ARG A 53 11.43 13.98 10.59
CA ARG A 53 10.29 14.92 10.56
C ARG A 53 9.23 14.52 11.58
N ALA A 54 8.92 13.23 11.67
CA ALA A 54 7.93 12.72 12.62
C ALA A 54 8.33 12.99 14.08
N SER A 55 9.62 12.84 14.44
CA SER A 55 10.11 13.15 15.77
C SER A 55 10.00 14.63 16.14
N LYS A 56 9.88 15.52 15.15
CA LYS A 56 9.68 16.97 15.32
C LYS A 56 8.21 17.40 15.18
N GLY A 57 7.27 16.46 15.04
CA GLY A 57 5.86 16.77 14.77
C GLY A 57 5.59 17.35 13.37
N GLN A 58 6.52 17.19 12.43
CA GLN A 58 6.48 17.74 11.07
C GLN A 58 6.16 16.68 10.01
N CYS A 59 5.62 15.53 10.39
CA CYS A 59 5.19 14.48 9.47
C CYS A 59 3.74 14.77 9.02
N ASP A 60 3.58 15.78 8.20
CA ASP A 60 2.33 16.14 7.52
C ASP A 60 2.07 15.22 6.32
N ASP A 61 0.98 15.49 5.61
CA ASP A 61 0.57 14.70 4.45
C ASP A 61 1.55 14.84 3.28
N ALA A 62 2.05 16.05 3.04
CA ALA A 62 3.02 16.32 1.98
C ALA A 62 4.33 15.55 2.24
N ALA A 63 4.81 15.55 3.47
CA ALA A 63 5.99 14.78 3.86
C ALA A 63 5.78 13.26 3.65
N TRP A 64 4.59 12.76 3.96
CA TRP A 64 4.28 11.34 3.79
C TRP A 64 4.21 10.94 2.31
N VAL A 65 3.49 11.72 1.50
CA VAL A 65 3.40 11.53 0.03
C VAL A 65 4.79 11.58 -0.59
N TYR A 66 5.57 12.59 -0.22
CA TYR A 66 6.92 12.75 -0.72
C TYR A 66 7.83 11.54 -0.40
N ALA A 67 7.88 11.09 0.86
CA ALA A 67 8.67 9.93 1.22
C ALA A 67 8.20 8.66 0.49
N SER A 68 6.89 8.52 0.28
CA SER A 68 6.27 7.43 -0.48
C SER A 68 6.68 7.46 -1.95
N ALA A 69 6.64 8.63 -2.60
CA ALA A 69 7.08 8.82 -3.99
C ALA A 69 8.60 8.59 -4.15
N TRP A 70 9.39 8.97 -3.14
CA TRP A 70 10.82 8.66 -3.12
C TRP A 70 11.09 7.16 -3.08
N VAL A 71 10.30 6.38 -2.34
CA VAL A 71 10.41 4.91 -2.36
C VAL A 71 10.08 4.36 -3.76
N ALA A 72 9.06 4.90 -4.43
CA ALA A 72 8.73 4.51 -5.80
C ALA A 72 9.87 4.80 -6.79
N ASP A 73 10.49 5.99 -6.72
CA ASP A 73 11.68 6.32 -7.51
C ASP A 73 12.86 5.38 -7.19
N LEU A 74 13.02 5.03 -5.92
CA LEU A 74 14.09 4.12 -5.52
C LEU A 74 13.92 2.73 -6.14
N VAL A 75 12.73 2.13 -6.14
CA VAL A 75 12.51 0.80 -6.75
C VAL A 75 12.66 0.84 -8.27
N GLU A 76 12.26 1.93 -8.93
CA GLU A 76 12.51 2.09 -10.37
C GLU A 76 14.01 2.16 -10.70
N ARG A 77 14.80 2.92 -9.91
CA ARG A 77 16.27 2.97 -10.04
C ARG A 77 16.93 1.62 -9.71
N MET A 78 16.24 0.73 -9.02
CA MET A 78 16.68 -0.65 -8.82
C MET A 78 16.38 -1.55 -10.03
N GLY A 79 15.72 -1.02 -11.06
CA GLY A 79 15.33 -1.77 -12.25
C GLY A 79 14.01 -2.52 -12.08
N CYS A 80 13.13 -2.09 -11.18
CA CYS A 80 11.79 -2.63 -11.01
C CYS A 80 10.78 -1.68 -11.66
N PRO A 81 10.25 -1.97 -12.86
CA PRO A 81 9.22 -1.14 -13.48
C PRO A 81 7.96 -1.08 -12.63
N ILE A 82 7.25 0.06 -12.69
CA ILE A 82 5.98 0.25 -12.00
C ILE A 82 4.88 0.43 -13.04
N GLN A 83 3.77 -0.28 -12.87
CA GLN A 83 2.55 -0.16 -13.65
C GLN A 83 1.38 0.04 -12.71
N ILE A 84 0.60 1.11 -12.92
CA ILE A 84 -0.59 1.44 -12.13
C ILE A 84 -1.73 1.71 -13.10
N GLU A 85 -2.91 1.15 -12.83
CA GLU A 85 -4.11 1.30 -13.64
C GLU A 85 -5.31 1.62 -12.75
N GLY A 86 -6.27 2.36 -13.27
CA GLY A 86 -7.56 2.62 -12.63
C GLY A 86 -7.49 3.65 -11.50
N MET A 87 -6.53 4.58 -11.51
CA MET A 87 -6.40 5.59 -10.45
C MET A 87 -7.59 6.55 -10.36
N ASP A 88 -8.36 6.72 -11.44
CA ASP A 88 -9.58 7.53 -11.43
C ASP A 88 -10.64 6.95 -10.49
N ALA A 89 -10.62 5.64 -10.22
CA ALA A 89 -11.48 5.01 -9.22
C ALA A 89 -11.28 5.57 -7.81
N ILE A 90 -10.08 6.14 -7.52
CA ILE A 90 -9.80 6.78 -6.24
C ILE A 90 -10.66 8.04 -6.06
N GLU A 91 -10.92 8.78 -7.13
CA GLU A 91 -11.70 10.03 -7.14
C GLU A 91 -13.19 9.82 -7.47
N ALA A 92 -13.54 8.66 -8.04
CA ALA A 92 -14.91 8.33 -8.46
C ALA A 92 -15.92 8.15 -7.31
N VAL A 93 -15.50 8.39 -6.07
CA VAL A 93 -16.32 8.23 -4.86
C VAL A 93 -16.47 9.56 -4.16
N ASP A 94 -17.72 9.97 -3.91
CA ASP A 94 -18.01 11.08 -3.02
C ASP A 94 -17.83 10.67 -1.55
N GLY A 95 -17.04 11.44 -0.79
CA GLY A 95 -16.73 11.13 0.60
C GLY A 95 -15.72 9.99 0.79
N PRO A 96 -15.58 9.46 2.01
CA PRO A 96 -14.61 8.43 2.35
C PRO A 96 -15.01 7.05 1.80
N CYS A 97 -14.01 6.20 1.56
CA CYS A 97 -14.20 4.82 1.09
C CYS A 97 -13.21 3.86 1.74
N LEU A 98 -13.37 2.58 1.48
CA LEU A 98 -12.39 1.57 1.83
C LEU A 98 -11.63 1.12 0.59
N PHE A 99 -10.32 1.05 0.69
CA PHE A 99 -9.48 0.34 -0.27
C PHE A 99 -9.23 -1.06 0.28
N VAL A 100 -9.70 -2.09 -0.42
CA VAL A 100 -9.55 -3.48 0.01
C VAL A 100 -8.63 -4.19 -0.95
N ALA A 101 -7.46 -4.63 -0.46
CA ALA A 101 -6.39 -5.18 -1.27
C ALA A 101 -5.85 -6.51 -0.74
N ASN A 102 -5.22 -7.31 -1.62
CA ASN A 102 -4.33 -8.37 -1.18
C ASN A 102 -3.06 -7.77 -0.50
N HIS A 103 -2.35 -8.57 0.28
CA HIS A 103 -1.15 -8.15 1.00
C HIS A 103 0.03 -9.06 0.65
N MET A 104 0.97 -8.55 -0.14
CA MET A 104 2.06 -9.35 -0.69
C MET A 104 3.40 -9.04 -0.04
N SER A 105 3.74 -7.77 0.13
CA SER A 105 5.02 -7.34 0.68
C SER A 105 4.90 -6.10 1.59
N THR A 106 6.03 -5.57 2.03
CA THR A 106 6.07 -4.31 2.76
C THR A 106 5.94 -3.11 1.80
N LEU A 107 6.27 -3.30 0.52
CA LEU A 107 6.35 -2.24 -0.47
C LEU A 107 5.03 -1.49 -0.67
N GLU A 108 3.91 -2.18 -0.69
CA GLU A 108 2.61 -1.55 -0.89
C GLU A 108 2.28 -0.53 0.20
N THR A 109 2.70 -0.79 1.44
CA THR A 109 2.46 0.17 2.53
C THR A 109 3.31 1.43 2.42
N PHE A 110 4.45 1.35 1.72
CA PHE A 110 5.28 2.50 1.40
C PHE A 110 4.80 3.25 0.16
N MET A 111 4.21 2.58 -0.83
CA MET A 111 3.87 3.20 -2.12
C MET A 111 2.44 3.74 -2.20
N LEU A 112 1.47 3.08 -1.57
CA LEU A 112 0.06 3.49 -1.63
C LEU A 112 -0.21 4.93 -1.18
N PRO A 113 0.51 5.49 -0.19
CA PRO A 113 0.31 6.89 0.18
C PRO A 113 0.57 7.88 -0.96
N ALA A 114 1.56 7.64 -1.82
CA ALA A 114 1.83 8.51 -2.98
C ALA A 114 0.70 8.50 -4.02
N MET A 115 -0.04 7.40 -4.12
CA MET A 115 -1.15 7.24 -5.07
C MET A 115 -2.46 7.79 -4.53
N ILE A 116 -2.76 7.51 -3.25
CA ILE A 116 -4.09 7.74 -2.69
C ILE A 116 -4.16 9.08 -1.96
N ARG A 117 -3.14 9.44 -1.15
CA ARG A 117 -3.21 10.62 -0.28
C ARG A 117 -3.35 11.95 -1.02
N PRO A 118 -2.75 12.17 -2.20
CA PRO A 118 -2.97 13.40 -2.97
C PRO A 118 -4.43 13.61 -3.39
N ARG A 119 -5.18 12.52 -3.56
CA ARG A 119 -6.58 12.53 -4.02
C ARG A 119 -7.58 12.52 -2.87
N ARG A 120 -7.25 11.86 -1.75
CA ARG A 120 -8.13 11.77 -0.57
C ARG A 120 -7.40 11.45 0.72
N GLN A 121 -8.00 11.85 1.83
CA GLN A 121 -7.53 11.48 3.17
C GLN A 121 -7.57 9.97 3.34
N VAL A 122 -6.49 9.38 3.83
CA VAL A 122 -6.38 7.92 3.99
C VAL A 122 -5.51 7.53 5.19
N THR A 123 -5.87 6.42 5.81
CA THR A 123 -5.07 5.77 6.86
C THR A 123 -5.07 4.25 6.69
N PHE A 124 -4.31 3.56 7.54
CA PHE A 124 -4.16 2.10 7.52
C PHE A 124 -4.68 1.44 8.79
N VAL A 125 -5.00 0.15 8.68
CA VAL A 125 -5.06 -0.75 9.82
C VAL A 125 -3.66 -1.28 10.08
N VAL A 126 -3.11 -1.04 11.28
CA VAL A 126 -1.72 -1.38 11.61
C VAL A 126 -1.63 -2.25 12.87
N LYS A 127 -0.60 -3.09 12.94
CA LYS A 127 -0.29 -3.86 14.14
C LYS A 127 0.26 -2.94 15.24
N LYS A 128 -0.18 -3.13 16.49
CA LYS A 128 0.26 -2.36 17.68
C LYS A 128 1.78 -2.25 17.79
N SER A 129 2.53 -3.33 17.50
CA SER A 129 3.99 -3.28 17.56
C SER A 129 4.63 -2.25 16.62
N LEU A 130 3.96 -1.85 15.53
CA LEU A 130 4.48 -0.82 14.63
C LEU A 130 4.37 0.59 15.22
N THR A 131 3.36 0.85 16.05
CA THR A 131 3.18 2.16 16.70
C THR A 131 4.14 2.38 17.88
N THR A 132 4.72 1.30 18.39
CA THR A 132 5.70 1.35 19.51
C THR A 132 7.16 1.15 19.06
N MET A 133 7.40 0.96 17.75
CA MET A 133 8.75 0.81 17.24
C MET A 133 9.55 2.12 17.40
N PRO A 134 10.80 2.03 17.91
CA PRO A 134 11.70 3.18 17.91
C PRO A 134 11.84 3.76 16.50
N LEU A 135 11.91 5.07 16.37
CA LEU A 135 12.03 5.85 15.14
C LEU A 135 10.79 5.79 14.23
N PHE A 136 10.23 4.61 13.95
CA PHE A 136 9.11 4.45 13.00
C PHE A 136 7.73 4.65 13.64
N GLY A 137 7.60 4.37 14.94
CA GLY A 137 6.34 4.57 15.68
C GLY A 137 5.74 5.97 15.55
N PRO A 138 6.51 7.06 15.69
CA PRO A 138 6.01 8.41 15.47
C PRO A 138 5.43 8.65 14.08
N VAL A 139 6.02 8.05 13.03
CA VAL A 139 5.47 8.11 11.66
C VAL A 139 4.12 7.41 11.61
N MET A 140 4.01 6.21 12.19
CA MET A 140 2.74 5.48 12.21
C MET A 140 1.66 6.25 12.98
N CYS A 141 1.98 6.76 14.16
CA CYS A 141 1.03 7.50 15.00
C CYS A 141 0.55 8.80 14.33
N SER A 142 1.41 9.49 13.56
CA SER A 142 1.03 10.73 12.87
C SER A 142 -0.05 10.54 11.79
N ARG A 143 -0.35 9.30 11.41
CA ARG A 143 -1.36 8.97 10.38
C ARG A 143 -2.71 8.55 10.95
N ASP A 144 -2.94 8.73 12.24
CA ASP A 144 -4.17 8.31 12.95
C ASP A 144 -4.61 6.88 12.56
N PRO A 145 -3.74 5.86 12.70
CA PRO A 145 -4.01 4.51 12.23
C PRO A 145 -5.06 3.81 13.10
N ILE A 146 -5.69 2.78 12.53
CA ILE A 146 -6.49 1.84 13.32
C ILE A 146 -5.55 0.75 13.83
N VAL A 147 -5.38 0.69 15.15
CA VAL A 147 -4.42 -0.21 15.78
C VAL A 147 -5.07 -1.53 16.19
N VAL A 148 -4.48 -2.66 15.78
CA VAL A 148 -4.91 -4.02 16.12
C VAL A 148 -3.81 -4.77 16.86
N GLY A 149 -4.20 -5.62 17.84
CA GLY A 149 -3.26 -6.41 18.65
C GLY A 149 -2.72 -7.63 17.93
N ARG A 150 -3.53 -8.25 17.07
CA ARG A 150 -3.31 -9.53 16.39
C ARG A 150 -3.13 -10.72 17.35
N THR A 151 -3.68 -10.61 18.55
CA THR A 151 -3.68 -11.67 19.57
C THR A 151 -5.07 -12.27 19.75
N ASN A 152 -6.12 -11.46 19.58
CA ASN A 152 -7.52 -11.87 19.74
C ASN A 152 -8.33 -11.40 18.52
N PRO A 153 -8.80 -12.31 17.64
CA PRO A 153 -9.55 -11.94 16.44
C PRO A 153 -10.85 -11.16 16.71
N ARG A 154 -11.51 -11.38 17.84
CA ARG A 154 -12.75 -10.66 18.20
C ARG A 154 -12.45 -9.22 18.60
N GLU A 155 -11.41 -9.01 19.39
CA GLU A 155 -10.95 -7.67 19.79
C GLU A 155 -10.46 -6.89 18.56
N ASP A 156 -9.70 -7.54 17.69
CA ASP A 156 -9.21 -6.93 16.44
C ASP A 156 -10.38 -6.53 15.52
N LEU A 157 -11.39 -7.40 15.37
CA LEU A 157 -12.60 -7.07 14.62
C LEU A 157 -13.32 -5.84 15.23
N THR A 158 -13.48 -5.81 16.54
CA THR A 158 -14.11 -4.69 17.24
C THR A 158 -13.30 -3.40 17.06
N ALA A 159 -11.98 -3.48 17.19
CA ALA A 159 -11.07 -2.33 16.98
C ALA A 159 -11.18 -1.78 15.56
N VAL A 160 -11.18 -2.66 14.54
CA VAL A 160 -11.32 -2.24 13.14
C VAL A 160 -12.70 -1.64 12.88
N LEU A 161 -13.77 -2.24 13.37
CA LEU A 161 -15.12 -1.71 13.15
C LEU A 161 -15.33 -0.36 13.83
N ASN A 162 -14.94 -0.21 15.09
CA ASN A 162 -15.15 1.02 15.84
C ASN A 162 -14.17 2.13 15.37
N GLY A 163 -12.88 1.81 15.30
CA GLY A 163 -11.86 2.75 14.83
C GLY A 163 -12.08 3.13 13.36
N GLY A 164 -12.56 2.20 12.54
CA GLY A 164 -12.90 2.47 11.14
C GLY A 164 -14.08 3.42 11.00
N LEU A 165 -15.17 3.18 11.74
CA LEU A 165 -16.32 4.10 11.75
C LEU A 165 -15.94 5.52 12.17
N GLU A 166 -15.06 5.64 13.16
CA GLU A 166 -14.61 6.95 13.63
C GLU A 166 -13.85 7.71 12.52
N ARG A 167 -12.91 7.06 11.81
CA ARG A 167 -12.13 7.68 10.74
C ARG A 167 -13.00 8.00 9.53
N LEU A 168 -13.86 7.08 9.12
CA LEU A 168 -14.80 7.30 8.02
C LEU A 168 -15.74 8.48 8.30
N LYS A 169 -16.25 8.64 9.51
CA LYS A 169 -17.03 9.81 9.91
C LYS A 169 -16.26 11.13 9.83
N LYS A 170 -14.94 11.10 9.98
CA LYS A 170 -14.04 12.24 9.82
C LYS A 170 -13.64 12.49 8.35
N GLY A 171 -14.19 11.74 7.39
CA GLY A 171 -13.84 11.84 5.98
C GLY A 171 -12.53 11.13 5.60
N ILE A 172 -11.97 10.29 6.49
CA ILE A 172 -10.71 9.58 6.28
C ILE A 172 -11.01 8.19 5.73
N SER A 173 -10.57 7.90 4.50
CA SER A 173 -10.62 6.59 3.87
C SER A 173 -9.64 5.61 4.55
N ILE A 174 -9.86 4.31 4.35
CA ILE A 174 -9.06 3.31 5.06
C ILE A 174 -8.56 2.26 4.08
N ILE A 175 -7.26 1.95 4.14
CA ILE A 175 -6.68 0.82 3.44
C ILE A 175 -6.73 -0.40 4.36
N VAL A 176 -7.34 -1.48 3.87
CA VAL A 176 -7.51 -2.74 4.60
C VAL A 176 -6.89 -3.87 3.79
N PHE A 177 -6.05 -4.66 4.46
CA PHE A 177 -5.53 -5.92 3.94
C PHE A 177 -6.19 -7.07 4.72
N PRO A 178 -7.23 -7.71 4.18
CA PRO A 178 -7.97 -8.76 4.89
C PRO A 178 -7.18 -10.03 5.19
N GLN A 179 -6.00 -10.20 4.62
CA GLN A 179 -5.11 -11.31 4.91
C GLN A 179 -4.44 -11.17 6.27
N HIS A 180 -4.32 -12.26 7.01
CA HIS A 180 -3.63 -12.26 8.32
C HIS A 180 -2.13 -11.96 8.21
N THR A 181 -1.52 -12.34 7.10
CA THR A 181 -0.09 -12.15 6.83
C THR A 181 0.12 -11.90 5.34
N ARG A 182 1.25 -11.32 5.01
CA ARG A 182 1.70 -11.14 3.64
C ARG A 182 1.91 -12.51 2.98
N SER A 183 1.44 -12.66 1.74
CA SER A 183 1.63 -13.86 0.92
C SER A 183 1.80 -13.49 -0.54
N ARG A 184 2.67 -14.22 -1.25
CA ARG A 184 2.80 -14.13 -2.70
C ARG A 184 1.59 -14.74 -3.41
N GLU A 185 1.06 -15.79 -2.83
CA GLU A 185 -0.13 -16.47 -3.33
C GLU A 185 -1.36 -15.86 -2.68
N PHE A 186 -2.37 -15.62 -3.48
CA PHE A 186 -3.66 -15.18 -3.00
C PHE A 186 -4.57 -16.40 -2.80
N ASN A 187 -5.15 -16.51 -1.61
CA ASN A 187 -6.12 -17.54 -1.28
C ASN A 187 -7.43 -16.86 -0.83
N PRO A 188 -8.50 -16.90 -1.64
CA PRO A 188 -9.79 -16.31 -1.30
C PRO A 188 -10.39 -16.81 0.02
N GLN A 189 -10.13 -18.07 0.39
CA GLN A 189 -10.64 -18.65 1.63
C GLN A 189 -9.97 -18.04 2.88
N GLN A 190 -8.75 -17.51 2.73
CA GLN A 190 -8.03 -16.80 3.78
C GLN A 190 -8.22 -15.28 3.73
N PHE A 191 -8.97 -14.79 2.75
CA PHE A 191 -9.28 -13.37 2.57
C PHE A 191 -10.58 -13.03 3.28
N ASN A 192 -10.48 -12.57 4.54
CA ASN A 192 -11.64 -12.34 5.40
C ASN A 192 -12.49 -11.13 4.93
N SER A 193 -13.75 -11.10 5.37
CA SER A 193 -14.73 -10.09 4.95
C SER A 193 -14.75 -8.83 5.83
N ILE A 194 -13.66 -8.51 6.54
CA ILE A 194 -13.63 -7.36 7.47
C ILE A 194 -13.83 -6.02 6.74
N GLY A 195 -13.28 -5.88 5.54
CA GLY A 195 -13.49 -4.70 4.69
C GLY A 195 -14.95 -4.52 4.33
N VAL A 196 -15.60 -5.57 3.83
CA VAL A 196 -17.03 -5.55 3.48
C VAL A 196 -17.92 -5.27 4.69
N LYS A 197 -17.63 -5.89 5.84
CA LYS A 197 -18.37 -5.65 7.09
C LYS A 197 -18.26 -4.20 7.56
N LEU A 198 -17.06 -3.62 7.46
CA LEU A 198 -16.85 -2.23 7.84
C LEU A 198 -17.55 -1.28 6.87
N ALA A 199 -17.41 -1.50 5.54
CA ALA A 199 -18.06 -0.70 4.52
C ALA A 199 -19.58 -0.70 4.68
N LYS A 200 -20.18 -1.89 4.85
CA LYS A 200 -21.60 -2.05 5.10
C LYS A 200 -22.06 -1.26 6.35
N LYS A 201 -21.33 -1.42 7.46
CA LYS A 201 -21.66 -0.75 8.72
C LYS A 201 -21.53 0.77 8.64
N ALA A 202 -20.60 1.26 7.85
CA ALA A 202 -20.35 2.68 7.65
C ALA A 202 -21.21 3.32 6.52
N GLY A 203 -21.81 2.51 5.67
CA GLY A 203 -22.55 2.98 4.49
C GLY A 203 -21.65 3.63 3.42
N VAL A 204 -20.39 3.16 3.30
CA VAL A 204 -19.41 3.69 2.35
C VAL A 204 -19.06 2.66 1.28
N PRO A 205 -18.65 3.08 0.07
CA PRO A 205 -18.21 2.17 -0.97
C PRO A 205 -16.83 1.56 -0.70
N ILE A 206 -16.53 0.49 -1.45
CA ILE A 206 -15.22 -0.14 -1.50
C ILE A 206 -14.61 0.08 -2.88
N VAL A 207 -13.36 0.47 -2.92
CA VAL A 207 -12.51 0.42 -4.12
C VAL A 207 -11.63 -0.83 -4.02
N PRO A 208 -11.90 -1.89 -4.81
CA PRO A 208 -11.04 -3.07 -4.85
C PRO A 208 -9.67 -2.71 -5.43
N LEU A 209 -8.62 -3.32 -4.90
CA LEU A 209 -7.25 -3.09 -5.35
C LEU A 209 -6.51 -4.42 -5.46
N ALA A 210 -6.09 -4.77 -6.67
CA ALA A 210 -5.13 -5.84 -6.91
C ALA A 210 -3.72 -5.27 -6.92
N LEU A 211 -2.77 -5.95 -6.27
CA LEU A 211 -1.37 -5.51 -6.27
C LEU A 211 -0.41 -6.70 -6.38
N LYS A 212 0.72 -6.46 -7.08
CA LYS A 212 1.86 -7.37 -7.21
C LYS A 212 3.14 -6.60 -6.87
N THR A 213 3.70 -6.90 -5.71
CA THR A 213 4.82 -6.16 -5.10
C THR A 213 5.96 -7.09 -4.67
N ASP A 214 6.04 -8.30 -5.24
CA ASP A 214 7.01 -9.33 -4.90
C ASP A 214 8.45 -9.05 -5.36
N ALA A 215 8.66 -7.93 -6.04
CA ALA A 215 9.99 -7.34 -6.24
C ALA A 215 10.70 -7.06 -4.90
N TRP A 216 9.94 -6.78 -3.84
CA TRP A 216 10.42 -6.78 -2.46
C TRP A 216 9.87 -8.00 -1.73
N GLY A 217 10.67 -9.06 -1.69
CA GLY A 217 10.29 -10.33 -1.07
C GLY A 217 10.22 -10.27 0.46
N GLN A 218 9.80 -11.38 1.06
CA GLN A 218 9.79 -11.56 2.52
C GLN A 218 11.11 -12.13 3.01
N GLY A 219 11.62 -11.60 4.12
CA GLY A 219 12.82 -12.09 4.78
C GLY A 219 12.55 -13.35 5.62
N LYS A 220 13.57 -14.21 5.75
CA LYS A 220 13.47 -15.42 6.56
C LYS A 220 13.43 -15.13 8.06
N LYS A 221 14.25 -14.20 8.56
CA LYS A 221 14.36 -13.84 9.98
C LYS A 221 13.51 -12.59 10.30
N ILE A 222 13.66 -11.55 9.51
CA ILE A 222 12.89 -10.30 9.62
C ILE A 222 12.03 -10.22 8.37
N LYS A 223 10.74 -10.43 8.53
CA LYS A 223 9.79 -10.53 7.39
C LYS A 223 9.78 -9.28 6.50
N GLU A 224 10.09 -8.12 7.07
CA GLU A 224 10.17 -6.84 6.39
C GLU A 224 11.42 -6.68 5.52
N LEU A 225 12.49 -7.43 5.78
CA LEU A 225 13.79 -7.32 5.13
C LEU A 225 14.08 -8.54 4.24
N GLY A 226 13.29 -8.70 3.21
CA GLY A 226 13.46 -9.78 2.24
C GLY A 226 14.33 -9.40 1.05
N PRO A 227 14.64 -10.36 0.16
CA PRO A 227 15.42 -10.07 -1.03
C PRO A 227 14.69 -9.11 -1.96
N VAL A 228 15.41 -8.14 -2.51
CA VAL A 228 14.93 -7.28 -3.59
C VAL A 228 15.35 -7.92 -4.92
N LYS A 229 14.41 -8.02 -5.85
CA LYS A 229 14.54 -8.69 -7.14
C LYS A 229 14.38 -7.67 -8.27
N PRO A 230 15.48 -7.11 -8.78
CA PRO A 230 15.44 -6.26 -9.99
C PRO A 230 14.83 -7.01 -11.17
N GLY A 231 14.16 -6.27 -12.06
CA GLY A 231 13.51 -6.81 -13.24
C GLY A 231 12.05 -7.23 -13.02
N LEU A 232 11.62 -7.49 -11.78
CA LEU A 232 10.20 -7.77 -11.54
C LEU A 232 9.37 -6.48 -11.59
N THR A 233 8.30 -6.51 -12.38
CA THR A 233 7.37 -5.39 -12.50
C THR A 233 6.46 -5.32 -11.26
N ILE A 234 6.39 -4.14 -10.67
CA ILE A 234 5.48 -3.81 -9.58
C ILE A 234 4.17 -3.32 -10.18
N ARG A 235 3.04 -3.90 -9.78
CA ARG A 235 1.74 -3.59 -10.39
C ARG A 235 0.67 -3.29 -9.36
N TYR A 236 -0.19 -2.32 -9.70
CA TYR A 236 -1.38 -1.93 -8.96
C TYR A 236 -2.52 -1.72 -9.93
N THR A 237 -3.71 -2.26 -9.63
CA THR A 237 -4.92 -1.99 -10.42
C THR A 237 -6.08 -1.74 -9.49
N PHE A 238 -6.63 -0.52 -9.55
CA PHE A 238 -7.83 -0.12 -8.84
C PHE A 238 -9.05 -0.48 -9.71
N ALA A 239 -10.07 -1.08 -9.10
CA ALA A 239 -11.34 -1.34 -9.78
C ALA A 239 -12.35 -0.23 -9.48
N SER A 240 -13.39 -0.16 -10.27
CA SER A 240 -14.54 0.71 -10.01
C SER A 240 -15.11 0.49 -8.61
N PRO A 241 -15.57 1.56 -7.93
CA PRO A 241 -16.13 1.46 -6.60
C PRO A 241 -17.34 0.54 -6.53
N LEU A 242 -17.43 -0.27 -5.47
CA LEU A 242 -18.53 -1.17 -5.18
C LEU A 242 -19.35 -0.61 -4.01
N THR A 243 -20.65 -0.42 -4.21
CA THR A 243 -21.60 -0.11 -3.13
C THR A 243 -22.13 -1.42 -2.56
N ILE A 244 -22.09 -1.56 -1.24
CA ILE A 244 -22.50 -2.81 -0.59
C ILE A 244 -24.01 -2.96 -0.59
N ALA A 245 -24.50 -3.99 -1.27
CA ALA A 245 -25.88 -4.42 -1.25
C ALA A 245 -26.09 -5.66 -0.36
N GLY A 246 -27.25 -5.79 0.24
CA GLY A 246 -27.62 -6.98 1.01
C GLY A 246 -26.60 -7.36 2.09
N GLN A 247 -26.06 -8.56 2.03
CA GLN A 247 -25.09 -9.09 3.00
C GLN A 247 -23.61 -8.86 2.59
N GLY A 248 -23.37 -8.32 1.41
CA GLY A 248 -22.02 -8.05 0.89
C GLY A 248 -21.27 -9.29 0.39
N LYS A 249 -21.97 -10.39 0.11
CA LYS A 249 -21.35 -11.62 -0.40
C LYS A 249 -20.89 -11.47 -1.84
N GLU A 250 -21.68 -10.79 -2.65
CA GLU A 250 -21.38 -10.54 -4.07
C GLU A 250 -20.18 -9.61 -4.20
N GLU A 251 -20.15 -8.55 -3.39
CA GLU A 251 -19.02 -7.60 -3.38
C GLU A 251 -17.73 -8.25 -2.88
N GLN A 252 -17.83 -9.12 -1.85
CA GLN A 252 -16.68 -9.91 -1.39
C GLN A 252 -16.16 -10.81 -2.52
N ALA A 253 -17.05 -11.48 -3.27
CA ALA A 253 -16.68 -12.32 -4.40
C ALA A 253 -16.06 -11.49 -5.53
N ALA A 254 -16.63 -10.32 -5.85
CA ALA A 254 -16.11 -9.40 -6.87
C ALA A 254 -14.70 -8.89 -6.52
N ILE A 255 -14.44 -8.55 -5.25
CA ILE A 255 -13.11 -8.15 -4.78
C ILE A 255 -12.10 -9.30 -4.98
N CYS A 256 -12.45 -10.52 -4.54
CA CYS A 256 -11.59 -11.69 -4.71
C CYS A 256 -11.32 -11.97 -6.19
N GLN A 257 -12.36 -11.94 -7.04
CA GLN A 257 -12.24 -12.15 -8.49
C GLN A 257 -11.32 -11.10 -9.14
N HIS A 258 -11.45 -9.83 -8.77
CA HIS A 258 -10.58 -8.76 -9.26
C HIS A 258 -9.11 -9.07 -8.94
N ILE A 259 -8.81 -9.45 -7.70
CA ILE A 259 -7.45 -9.78 -7.26
C ILE A 259 -6.92 -11.01 -7.98
N GLU A 260 -7.68 -12.11 -8.01
CA GLU A 260 -7.26 -13.38 -8.64
C GLU A 260 -6.99 -13.23 -10.13
N SER A 261 -7.90 -12.57 -10.85
CA SER A 261 -7.78 -12.38 -12.30
C SER A 261 -6.54 -11.57 -12.67
N HIS A 262 -6.23 -10.51 -11.92
CA HIS A 262 -5.05 -9.69 -12.18
C HIS A 262 -3.76 -10.43 -11.80
N LEU A 263 -3.72 -11.10 -10.66
CA LEU A 263 -2.54 -11.88 -10.26
C LEU A 263 -2.26 -13.01 -11.26
N GLY A 264 -3.29 -13.74 -11.74
CA GLY A 264 -3.13 -14.77 -12.75
C GLY A 264 -2.60 -14.22 -14.08
N LYS A 265 -3.16 -13.09 -14.55
CA LYS A 265 -2.69 -12.40 -15.78
C LYS A 265 -1.23 -11.96 -15.64
N TRP A 266 -0.85 -11.38 -14.51
CA TRP A 266 0.50 -10.88 -14.28
C TRP A 266 1.53 -11.98 -14.12
N GLN A 267 1.16 -13.12 -13.52
CA GLN A 267 2.03 -14.30 -13.46
C GLN A 267 2.33 -14.86 -14.84
N GLN A 268 1.33 -14.92 -15.73
CA GLN A 268 1.54 -15.33 -17.11
C GLN A 268 2.45 -14.36 -17.87
N GLN A 269 2.27 -13.06 -17.67
CA GLN A 269 3.13 -12.03 -18.30
C GLN A 269 4.57 -12.12 -17.84
N ASP A 270 4.80 -12.37 -16.56
CA ASP A 270 6.15 -12.46 -15.98
C ASP A 270 6.82 -13.81 -16.34
N GLY A 271 6.07 -14.89 -16.52
CA GLY A 271 6.58 -16.20 -16.96
C GLY A 271 6.95 -16.27 -18.45
N ILE A 272 6.48 -15.35 -19.26
CA ILE A 272 6.89 -15.21 -20.67
C ILE A 272 8.30 -14.55 -20.78
N ASN A 273 8.75 -13.90 -19.71
CA ASN A 273 10.03 -13.19 -19.65
C ASN A 273 11.13 -13.98 -18.90
N GLU A 274 10.88 -15.23 -18.47
CA GLU A 274 11.87 -16.19 -17.95
C GLU A 274 12.30 -17.18 -19.07
#